data_478824ccbfba1c1976712f5dd1f4d418
#
_entry.id   478824ccbfba1c1976712f5dd1f4d418
#
_cell.length_a   1.000
_cell.length_b   1.000
_cell.length_c   1.000
_cell.angle_alpha   90.00
_cell.angle_beta   90.00
_cell.angle_gamma   90.00
#
_symmetry.space_group_name_H-M   'P 1'
#
loop_
_entity.id
_entity.type
_entity.pdbx_description
1 polymer ?
#
loop_
_entity_poly.entity_id
_entity_poly.type
_entity_poly.pdbx_seq_one_letter_code
_entity_poly.pdbx_strand_id
1 'polypeptide(L)'
;MSSNATSGDHRRVKSAAFLFACGCAGAAPHWLDSARSLWPAISLALMLGGYGLRSVMRGQLTRGSSASVPEIDRTTLPSLDVVVAARDEEAVVPRLVERLISLRYPSGQLTTWVIDDGSLDRTSELLDDLASQHPELNVIHRQRNAGGGKSGALNTALNRLKGEW
;
A
#
# COMPACT_ATOMS: atom_id res chain seq x y z
N MET A 1 -6.05 -12.35 16.91
CA MET A 1 -5.69 -12.05 15.53
C MET A 1 -6.85 -11.37 14.82
N SER A 2 -7.21 -10.15 15.14
CA SER A 2 -8.28 -9.42 14.42
C SER A 2 -8.34 -7.96 14.88
N SER A 3 -7.32 -7.13 14.58
CA SER A 3 -7.41 -5.71 14.95
C SER A 3 -7.02 -4.70 13.85
N ASN A 4 -6.60 -5.15 12.67
CA ASN A 4 -6.16 -4.24 11.61
C ASN A 4 -7.22 -3.90 10.55
N ALA A 5 -8.39 -4.54 10.56
CA ALA A 5 -9.46 -4.23 9.60
C ALA A 5 -10.27 -2.96 9.96
N THR A 6 -10.27 -2.55 11.22
CA THR A 6 -11.10 -1.44 11.71
C THR A 6 -10.54 -0.06 11.45
N SER A 7 -9.22 0.10 11.33
CA SER A 7 -8.58 1.42 11.19
C SER A 7 -8.84 2.09 9.82
N GLY A 8 -8.90 1.32 8.74
CA GLY A 8 -9.18 1.83 7.40
C GLY A 8 -10.63 2.28 7.20
N ASP A 9 -11.53 1.60 7.86
CA ASP A 9 -12.98 1.88 7.77
C ASP A 9 -13.35 3.16 8.52
N HIS A 10 -12.75 3.39 9.68
CA HIS A 10 -12.95 4.64 10.45
C HIS A 10 -12.44 5.90 9.73
N ARG A 11 -11.38 5.83 8.94
CA ARG A 11 -10.91 6.98 8.15
C ARG A 11 -11.88 7.33 7.03
N ARG A 12 -12.41 6.33 6.34
CA ARG A 12 -13.40 6.51 5.25
C ARG A 12 -14.71 7.08 5.78
N VAL A 13 -15.19 6.58 6.90
CA VAL A 13 -16.41 7.10 7.56
C VAL A 13 -16.21 8.55 8.01
N LYS A 14 -15.08 8.91 8.60
CA LYS A 14 -14.77 10.29 9.00
C LYS A 14 -14.69 11.23 7.81
N SER A 15 -14.07 10.81 6.69
CA SER A 15 -14.00 11.63 5.48
C SER A 15 -15.37 11.81 4.84
N ALA A 16 -16.21 10.78 4.81
CA ALA A 16 -17.58 10.86 4.31
C ALA A 16 -18.44 11.77 5.19
N ALA A 17 -18.33 11.66 6.51
CA ALA A 17 -19.05 12.52 7.47
C ALA A 17 -18.61 13.98 7.33
N PHE A 18 -17.31 14.25 7.17
CA PHE A 18 -16.79 15.59 6.96
C PHE A 18 -17.30 16.22 5.66
N LEU A 19 -17.28 15.49 4.54
CA LEU A 19 -17.82 15.95 3.26
C LEU A 19 -19.33 16.21 3.33
N PHE A 20 -20.07 15.38 4.05
CA PHE A 20 -21.49 15.56 4.28
C PHE A 20 -21.77 16.82 5.11
N ALA A 21 -21.01 17.05 6.19
CA ALA A 21 -21.12 18.25 7.01
C ALA A 21 -20.79 19.53 6.23
N CYS A 22 -19.72 19.50 5.39
CA CYS A 22 -19.39 20.62 4.49
C CYS A 22 -20.48 20.89 3.47
N GLY A 23 -21.08 19.84 2.90
CA GLY A 23 -22.20 19.96 1.97
C GLY A 23 -23.43 20.61 2.62
N CYS A 24 -23.79 20.19 3.86
CA CYS A 24 -24.88 20.79 4.63
C CYS A 24 -24.60 22.25 4.98
N ALA A 25 -23.36 22.57 5.42
CA ALA A 25 -22.97 23.93 5.75
C ALA A 25 -23.00 24.88 4.54
N GLY A 26 -22.55 24.38 3.36
CA GLY A 26 -22.61 25.14 2.10
C GLY A 26 -24.04 25.37 1.60
N ALA A 27 -24.96 24.49 1.90
CA ALA A 27 -26.38 24.63 1.52
C ALA A 27 -27.21 25.49 2.51
N ALA A 28 -26.71 25.67 3.75
CA ALA A 28 -27.43 26.39 4.82
C ALA A 28 -27.87 27.81 4.44
N PRO A 29 -27.05 28.66 3.77
CA PRO A 29 -27.48 30.00 3.36
C PRO A 29 -28.68 30.00 2.38
N HIS A 30 -28.76 29.00 1.53
CA HIS A 30 -29.85 28.85 0.57
C HIS A 30 -31.17 28.39 1.21
N TRP A 31 -31.09 27.74 2.39
CA TRP A 31 -32.27 27.33 3.16
C TRP A 31 -32.90 28.50 3.92
N LEU A 32 -32.07 29.49 4.28
CA LEU A 32 -32.51 30.63 5.11
C LEU A 32 -33.10 31.78 4.29
N ASP A 33 -32.73 31.90 3.01
CA ASP A 33 -33.05 33.12 2.24
C ASP A 33 -34.14 32.95 1.16
N SER A 34 -34.59 31.76 0.83
CA SER A 34 -35.76 31.68 -0.05
C SER A 34 -36.30 30.26 -0.30
N ALA A 35 -37.61 30.12 -0.12
CA ALA A 35 -38.41 28.96 -0.49
C ALA A 35 -38.45 28.66 -2.02
N ARG A 36 -37.65 29.36 -2.82
CA ARG A 36 -37.74 29.33 -4.30
C ARG A 36 -36.72 28.44 -5.02
N SER A 37 -35.68 27.91 -4.37
CA SER A 37 -34.72 27.10 -5.10
C SER A 37 -34.14 25.96 -4.25
N LEU A 38 -34.95 24.95 -3.99
CA LEU A 38 -34.51 23.69 -3.39
C LEU A 38 -33.74 22.78 -4.38
N TRP A 39 -33.82 23.08 -5.68
CA TRP A 39 -33.24 22.25 -6.74
C TRP A 39 -31.72 22.03 -6.62
N PRO A 40 -30.87 23.02 -6.28
CA PRO A 40 -29.44 22.79 -6.09
C PRO A 40 -29.13 21.88 -4.91
N ALA A 41 -29.88 22.00 -3.81
CA ALA A 41 -29.71 21.16 -2.64
C ALA A 41 -30.15 19.71 -2.93
N ILE A 42 -31.26 19.52 -3.64
CA ILE A 42 -31.75 18.21 -4.04
C ILE A 42 -30.75 17.53 -5.00
N SER A 43 -30.24 18.27 -6.00
CA SER A 43 -29.27 17.73 -6.96
C SER A 43 -27.96 17.33 -6.30
N LEU A 44 -27.47 18.11 -5.35
CA LEU A 44 -26.27 17.78 -4.58
C LEU A 44 -26.49 16.56 -3.68
N ALA A 45 -27.64 16.47 -3.02
CA ALA A 45 -27.99 15.32 -2.18
C ALA A 45 -28.11 14.02 -3.01
N LEU A 46 -28.68 14.06 -4.19
CA LEU A 46 -28.77 12.93 -5.12
C LEU A 46 -27.39 12.53 -5.63
N MET A 47 -26.52 13.48 -5.95
CA MET A 47 -25.17 13.22 -6.42
C MET A 47 -24.31 12.55 -5.31
N LEU A 48 -24.35 13.10 -4.10
CA LEU A 48 -23.61 12.55 -2.95
C LEU A 48 -24.17 11.19 -2.52
N GLY A 49 -25.52 11.04 -2.51
CA GLY A 49 -26.19 9.77 -2.21
C GLY A 49 -25.85 8.69 -3.24
N GLY A 50 -25.87 9.04 -4.52
CA GLY A 50 -25.50 8.14 -5.62
C GLY A 50 -24.02 7.73 -5.56
N TYR A 51 -23.14 8.65 -5.23
CA TYR A 51 -21.73 8.35 -5.05
C TYR A 51 -21.47 7.44 -3.84
N GLY A 52 -22.15 7.71 -2.72
CA GLY A 52 -22.11 6.89 -1.52
C GLY A 52 -22.61 5.47 -1.78
N LEU A 53 -23.77 5.33 -2.43
CA LEU A 53 -24.35 4.04 -2.79
C LEU A 53 -23.41 3.26 -3.73
N ARG A 54 -22.86 3.91 -4.75
CA ARG A 54 -21.89 3.29 -5.67
C ARG A 54 -20.62 2.83 -4.96
N SER A 55 -20.15 3.59 -3.97
CA SER A 55 -18.98 3.23 -3.16
C SER A 55 -19.25 2.00 -2.30
N VAL A 56 -20.42 1.92 -1.68
CA VAL A 56 -20.86 0.75 -0.88
C VAL A 56 -21.03 -0.47 -1.77
N MET A 57 -21.71 -0.33 -2.91
CA MET A 57 -21.90 -1.45 -3.85
C MET A 57 -20.57 -1.98 -4.40
N ARG A 58 -19.62 -1.10 -4.75
CA ARG A 58 -18.28 -1.54 -5.16
C ARG A 58 -17.56 -2.28 -4.03
N GLY A 59 -17.67 -1.80 -2.80
CA GLY A 59 -17.08 -2.47 -1.64
C GLY A 59 -17.68 -3.85 -1.35
N GLN A 60 -18.95 -4.05 -1.66
CA GLN A 60 -19.62 -5.35 -1.51
C GLN A 60 -19.28 -6.31 -2.66
N LEU A 61 -19.19 -5.80 -3.89
CA LEU A 61 -18.80 -6.60 -5.06
C LEU A 61 -17.35 -7.11 -4.94
N THR A 62 -16.46 -6.34 -4.35
CA THR A 62 -15.07 -6.78 -4.08
C THR A 62 -14.97 -7.71 -2.87
N ARG A 63 -15.91 -7.64 -1.92
CA ARG A 63 -15.98 -8.61 -0.79
C ARG A 63 -16.61 -9.94 -1.17
N GLY A 64 -17.48 -9.99 -2.15
CA GLY A 64 -18.16 -11.20 -2.60
C GLY A 64 -17.36 -12.08 -3.54
N SER A 65 -16.29 -11.55 -4.13
CA SER A 65 -15.38 -12.32 -4.97
C SER A 65 -14.24 -12.92 -4.12
N SER A 66 -14.62 -13.79 -3.17
CA SER A 66 -13.78 -14.90 -2.78
C SER A 66 -13.86 -15.91 -3.94
N ALA A 67 -13.42 -15.49 -5.12
CA ALA A 67 -13.09 -16.43 -6.17
C ALA A 67 -12.16 -17.43 -5.49
N SER A 68 -12.55 -18.70 -5.44
CA SER A 68 -11.62 -19.78 -5.15
C SER A 68 -10.40 -19.50 -6.02
N VAL A 69 -9.30 -19.09 -5.39
CA VAL A 69 -8.03 -18.94 -6.10
C VAL A 69 -7.85 -20.27 -6.79
N PRO A 70 -7.80 -20.31 -8.13
CA PRO A 70 -7.57 -21.57 -8.82
C PRO A 70 -6.36 -22.19 -8.16
N GLU A 71 -6.40 -23.48 -7.88
CA GLU A 71 -5.27 -24.22 -7.33
C GLU A 71 -4.15 -24.12 -8.37
N ILE A 72 -3.32 -23.08 -8.19
CA ILE A 72 -2.17 -22.82 -9.06
C ILE A 72 -1.19 -23.92 -8.74
N ASP A 73 -0.85 -24.72 -9.73
CA ASP A 73 0.24 -25.68 -9.62
C ASP A 73 1.52 -24.91 -9.23
N ARG A 74 1.91 -25.05 -7.97
CA ARG A 74 3.08 -24.34 -7.41
C ARG A 74 4.38 -24.73 -8.07
N THR A 75 4.40 -25.82 -8.84
CA THR A 75 5.59 -26.29 -9.57
C THR A 75 5.83 -25.50 -10.84
N THR A 76 4.80 -24.80 -11.34
CA THR A 76 4.87 -24.01 -12.60
C THR A 76 4.99 -22.50 -12.34
N LEU A 77 5.15 -22.08 -11.09
CA LEU A 77 5.33 -20.67 -10.80
C LEU A 77 6.69 -20.18 -11.30
N PRO A 78 6.73 -18.98 -11.93
CA PRO A 78 7.98 -18.38 -12.41
C PRO A 78 8.88 -17.98 -11.22
N SER A 79 10.16 -17.81 -11.46
CA SER A 79 11.06 -17.23 -10.48
C SER A 79 10.72 -15.75 -10.24
N LEU A 80 10.76 -15.32 -8.99
CA LEU A 80 10.34 -14.00 -8.56
C LEU A 80 11.45 -13.30 -7.78
N ASP A 81 11.79 -12.08 -8.18
CA ASP A 81 12.64 -11.18 -7.41
C ASP A 81 11.80 -10.08 -6.77
N VAL A 82 11.80 -10.01 -5.44
CA VAL A 82 11.14 -8.92 -4.68
C VAL A 82 12.19 -7.88 -4.33
N VAL A 83 11.99 -6.64 -4.78
CA VAL A 83 12.94 -5.55 -4.59
C VAL A 83 12.30 -4.44 -3.78
N VAL A 84 12.94 -4.04 -2.68
CA VAL A 84 12.49 -2.96 -1.80
C VAL A 84 13.61 -1.97 -1.58
N ALA A 85 13.31 -0.67 -1.65
CA ALA A 85 14.24 0.39 -1.29
C ALA A 85 13.88 0.94 0.10
N ALA A 86 14.87 1.04 0.98
CA ALA A 86 14.78 1.60 2.32
C ALA A 86 15.76 2.76 2.46
N ARG A 87 15.40 3.77 3.26
CA ARG A 87 16.27 4.88 3.59
C ARG A 87 15.86 5.50 4.92
N ASP A 88 16.79 5.55 5.87
CA ASP A 88 16.57 6.10 7.20
C ASP A 88 15.32 5.45 7.87
N GLU A 89 15.21 4.10 7.81
CA GLU A 89 14.06 3.32 8.25
C GLU A 89 14.41 2.27 9.32
N GLU A 90 15.35 2.58 10.23
CA GLU A 90 15.83 1.64 11.27
C GLU A 90 14.72 1.00 12.10
N ALA A 91 13.63 1.74 12.39
CA ALA A 91 12.51 1.25 13.18
C ALA A 91 11.60 0.26 12.40
N VAL A 92 11.68 0.24 11.07
CA VAL A 92 10.76 -0.51 10.18
C VAL A 92 11.46 -1.73 9.59
N VAL A 93 12.76 -1.62 9.31
CA VAL A 93 13.56 -2.65 8.60
C VAL A 93 13.44 -4.04 9.21
N PRO A 94 13.54 -4.27 10.53
CA PRO A 94 13.45 -5.62 11.08
C PRO A 94 12.10 -6.27 10.75
N ARG A 95 11.02 -5.52 10.90
CA ARG A 95 9.68 -6.02 10.60
C ARG A 95 9.44 -6.21 9.11
N LEU A 96 10.02 -5.35 8.27
CA LEU A 96 9.96 -5.47 6.81
C LEU A 96 10.61 -6.78 6.37
N VAL A 97 11.84 -7.03 6.81
CA VAL A 97 12.60 -8.24 6.47
C VAL A 97 11.89 -9.50 6.96
N GLU A 98 11.39 -9.51 8.21
CA GLU A 98 10.59 -10.62 8.73
C GLU A 98 9.39 -10.93 7.82
N ARG A 99 8.70 -9.90 7.30
CA ARG A 99 7.58 -10.07 6.39
C ARG A 99 7.99 -10.58 5.02
N LEU A 100 9.10 -10.11 4.48
CA LEU A 100 9.63 -10.55 3.20
C LEU A 100 10.04 -12.03 3.24
N ILE A 101 10.73 -12.45 4.30
CA ILE A 101 11.16 -13.83 4.48
C ILE A 101 9.97 -14.77 4.74
N SER A 102 8.91 -14.26 5.42
CA SER A 102 7.69 -15.04 5.66
C SER A 102 6.81 -15.25 4.42
N LEU A 103 7.17 -14.72 3.26
CA LEU A 103 6.42 -14.93 2.02
C LEU A 103 6.45 -16.41 1.63
N ARG A 104 5.27 -16.96 1.34
CA ARG A 104 5.12 -18.35 0.93
C ARG A 104 5.24 -18.48 -0.58
N TYR A 105 6.43 -18.82 -1.04
CA TYR A 105 6.71 -19.09 -2.44
C TYR A 105 7.48 -20.41 -2.58
N PRO A 106 7.47 -21.09 -3.75
CA PRO A 106 8.23 -22.32 -3.92
C PRO A 106 9.71 -22.13 -3.60
N SER A 107 10.28 -23.11 -2.92
CA SER A 107 11.67 -23.05 -2.47
C SER A 107 12.63 -22.83 -3.66
N GLY A 108 13.54 -21.89 -3.51
CA GLY A 108 14.54 -21.54 -4.53
C GLY A 108 14.05 -20.69 -5.70
N GLN A 109 12.75 -20.31 -5.70
CA GLN A 109 12.18 -19.47 -6.77
C GLN A 109 11.89 -18.03 -6.33
N LEU A 110 12.07 -17.70 -5.04
CA LEU A 110 11.93 -16.36 -4.51
C LEU A 110 13.29 -15.83 -4.06
N THR A 111 13.68 -14.68 -4.58
CA THR A 111 14.85 -13.94 -4.12
C THR A 111 14.41 -12.57 -3.60
N THR A 112 14.91 -12.19 -2.45
CA THR A 112 14.56 -10.91 -1.81
C THR A 112 15.76 -9.97 -1.84
N TRP A 113 15.52 -8.74 -2.30
CA TRP A 113 16.50 -7.68 -2.39
C TRP A 113 16.05 -6.46 -1.58
N VAL A 114 16.88 -5.99 -0.66
CA VAL A 114 16.67 -4.71 0.01
C VAL A 114 17.80 -3.77 -0.36
N ILE A 115 17.45 -2.57 -0.82
CA ILE A 115 18.41 -1.55 -1.26
C ILE A 115 18.41 -0.44 -0.24
N ASP A 116 19.49 -0.30 0.48
CA ASP A 116 19.76 0.86 1.32
C ASP A 116 20.17 2.04 0.47
N ASP A 117 19.36 3.09 0.40
CA ASP A 117 19.61 4.30 -0.40
C ASP A 117 20.43 5.34 0.38
N GLY A 118 21.51 4.88 1.00
CA GLY A 118 22.46 5.72 1.73
C GLY A 118 21.87 6.25 3.04
N SER A 119 21.39 5.38 3.89
CA SER A 119 20.90 5.72 5.23
C SER A 119 21.98 6.32 6.11
N LEU A 120 21.61 7.18 7.05
CA LEU A 120 22.48 7.78 8.07
C LEU A 120 22.20 7.25 9.46
N ASP A 121 21.09 6.56 9.64
CA ASP A 121 20.71 5.86 10.87
C ASP A 121 21.28 4.43 10.86
N ARG A 122 20.79 3.58 11.73
CA ARG A 122 21.25 2.18 11.85
C ARG A 122 20.64 1.23 10.81
N THR A 123 19.94 1.75 9.79
CA THR A 123 19.31 0.93 8.73
C THR A 123 20.33 0.02 8.05
N SER A 124 21.49 0.55 7.65
CA SER A 124 22.55 -0.24 6.98
C SER A 124 23.06 -1.39 7.85
N GLU A 125 23.40 -1.12 9.12
CA GLU A 125 23.88 -2.11 10.07
C GLU A 125 22.83 -3.22 10.30
N LEU A 126 21.56 -2.82 10.50
CA LEU A 126 20.47 -3.77 10.71
C LEU A 126 20.23 -4.66 9.49
N LEU A 127 20.37 -4.12 8.29
CA LEU A 127 20.25 -4.90 7.06
C LEU A 127 21.37 -5.92 6.91
N ASP A 128 22.61 -5.56 7.24
CA ASP A 128 23.76 -6.48 7.22
C ASP A 128 23.63 -7.60 8.25
N ASP A 129 23.20 -7.25 9.46
CA ASP A 129 22.94 -8.23 10.51
C ASP A 129 21.85 -9.22 10.10
N LEU A 130 20.75 -8.73 9.51
CA LEU A 130 19.66 -9.57 9.03
C LEU A 130 20.09 -10.44 7.83
N ALA A 131 20.88 -9.89 6.90
CA ALA A 131 21.39 -10.66 5.76
C ALA A 131 22.33 -11.79 6.20
N SER A 132 23.11 -11.59 7.28
CA SER A 132 23.94 -12.63 7.85
C SER A 132 23.15 -13.82 8.43
N GLN A 133 21.92 -13.56 8.89
CA GLN A 133 21.02 -14.56 9.48
C GLN A 133 20.11 -15.21 8.42
N HIS A 134 19.88 -14.56 7.29
CA HIS A 134 18.93 -14.96 6.25
C HIS A 134 19.59 -15.00 4.87
N PRO A 135 20.11 -16.17 4.43
CA PRO A 135 20.80 -16.30 3.14
C PRO A 135 19.97 -15.93 1.91
N GLU A 136 18.64 -15.96 2.03
CA GLU A 136 17.69 -15.54 0.99
C GLU A 136 17.54 -14.02 0.86
N LEU A 137 18.07 -13.24 1.80
CA LEU A 137 18.06 -11.79 1.79
C LEU A 137 19.33 -11.26 1.15
N ASN A 138 19.19 -10.50 0.09
CA ASN A 138 20.30 -9.80 -0.54
C ASN A 138 20.20 -8.30 -0.23
N VAL A 139 21.30 -7.69 0.18
CA VAL A 139 21.38 -6.26 0.49
C VAL A 139 22.28 -5.55 -0.49
N ILE A 140 21.89 -4.36 -0.93
CA ILE A 140 22.68 -3.47 -1.77
C ILE A 140 22.75 -2.11 -1.09
N HIS A 141 23.95 -1.65 -0.74
CA HIS A 141 24.15 -0.29 -0.24
C HIS A 141 24.50 0.67 -1.36
N ARG A 142 23.81 1.80 -1.36
CA ARG A 142 24.09 2.93 -2.27
C ARG A 142 24.64 4.11 -1.50
N GLN A 143 25.41 4.94 -2.20
CA GLN A 143 25.81 6.23 -1.64
C GLN A 143 24.59 7.17 -1.55
N ARG A 144 24.50 7.97 -0.48
CA ARG A 144 23.37 8.88 -0.23
C ARG A 144 23.09 9.83 -1.41
N ASN A 145 24.11 10.22 -2.15
CA ASN A 145 24.01 11.18 -3.25
C ASN A 145 24.03 10.51 -4.63
N ALA A 146 23.76 9.23 -4.73
CA ALA A 146 23.79 8.50 -5.99
C ALA A 146 22.73 8.94 -7.01
N GLY A 147 21.81 9.82 -6.61
CA GLY A 147 20.77 10.38 -7.48
C GLY A 147 19.62 9.43 -7.81
N GLY A 148 18.61 9.95 -8.51
CA GLY A 148 17.44 9.17 -8.95
C GLY A 148 16.43 8.82 -7.87
N GLY A 149 16.67 9.17 -6.60
CA GLY A 149 15.76 8.88 -5.50
C GLY A 149 15.36 7.40 -5.44
N LYS A 150 14.13 7.12 -5.04
CA LYS A 150 13.61 5.73 -4.91
C LYS A 150 13.69 4.94 -6.22
N SER A 151 13.41 5.56 -7.35
CA SER A 151 13.53 4.90 -8.66
C SER A 151 14.98 4.56 -9.00
N GLY A 152 15.93 5.46 -8.68
CA GLY A 152 17.35 5.20 -8.83
C GLY A 152 17.84 4.05 -7.95
N ALA A 153 17.33 3.96 -6.71
CA ALA A 153 17.63 2.84 -5.83
C ALA A 153 17.16 1.52 -6.46
N LEU A 154 15.90 1.43 -6.87
CA LEU A 154 15.35 0.23 -7.49
C LEU A 154 16.11 -0.16 -8.78
N ASN A 155 16.45 0.82 -9.62
CA ASN A 155 17.20 0.58 -10.85
C ASN A 155 18.60 -0.01 -10.59
N THR A 156 19.20 0.24 -9.44
CA THR A 156 20.51 -0.36 -9.09
C THR A 156 20.45 -1.88 -8.99
N ALA A 157 19.30 -2.43 -8.61
CA ALA A 157 19.11 -3.87 -8.52
C ALA A 157 18.89 -4.54 -9.88
N LEU A 158 18.38 -3.83 -10.89
CA LEU A 158 17.93 -4.43 -12.16
C LEU A 158 18.97 -5.35 -12.81
N ASN A 159 20.25 -4.99 -12.79
CA ASN A 159 21.31 -5.80 -13.37
C ASN A 159 21.66 -7.06 -12.57
N ARG A 160 21.11 -7.22 -11.37
CA ARG A 160 21.34 -8.36 -10.48
C ARG A 160 20.15 -9.28 -10.38
N LEU A 161 18.98 -8.82 -10.85
CA LEU A 161 17.75 -9.61 -10.83
C LEU A 161 17.86 -10.77 -11.83
N LYS A 162 17.40 -11.94 -11.41
CA LYS A 162 17.38 -13.15 -12.20
C LYS A 162 15.98 -13.73 -12.36
N GLY A 163 15.01 -13.18 -11.64
CA GLY A 163 13.63 -13.58 -11.72
C GLY A 163 13.04 -13.30 -13.11
N GLU A 164 12.10 -14.11 -13.52
CA GLU A 164 11.32 -13.87 -14.74
C GLU A 164 10.34 -12.68 -14.54
N TRP A 165 10.06 -12.37 -13.26
CA TRP A 165 9.16 -11.30 -12.79
C TRP A 165 9.74 -10.59 -11.57
#